data_35d498968c72e1d3d43b7404d27212af
#
_entry.id   35d498968c72e1d3d43b7404d27212af
#
_cell.length_a   1.000
_cell.length_b   1.000
_cell.length_c   1.000
_cell.angle_alpha   90.00
_cell.angle_beta   90.00
_cell.angle_gamma   90.00
#
_symmetry.space_group_name_H-M   'P 1'
#
loop_
_entity.id
_entity.type
_entity.pdbx_description
1 polymer ?
#
loop_
_entity_poly.entity_id
_entity_poly.type
_entity_poly.pdbx_seq_one_letter_code
_entity_poly.pdbx_strand_id
1 'polypeptide(L)'
;MNFKTAKMMTKYRVCLTFMSILLLLFHFVFLFSCGKLPEKTFAFSDNLRIDSLEHMAMDSIYRNPRYAHSALDEALSLTKDSDKYYKLLAVKSQIYFANSVYDSGFVLHRSIIDYCDRVPMSPKIHGLLGTLKNTVGNYYSFLDKTDSALLCY
;
A
#
# COMPACT_ATOMS: atom_id res chain seq x y z
N MET A 1 38.78 65.44 9.15
CA MET A 1 37.88 64.31 8.75
C MET A 1 36.45 64.79 8.97
N ASN A 2 35.67 64.88 7.92
CA ASN A 2 34.40 65.63 7.91
C ASN A 2 33.29 64.86 8.64
N PHE A 3 32.65 65.44 9.64
CA PHE A 3 31.63 64.82 10.49
C PHE A 3 30.44 64.22 9.71
N LYS A 4 30.18 64.71 8.50
CA LYS A 4 29.17 64.19 7.59
C LYS A 4 29.51 62.84 7.00
N THR A 5 30.79 62.56 6.73
CA THR A 5 31.24 61.26 6.15
C THR A 5 31.20 60.13 7.17
N ALA A 6 31.48 60.41 8.45
CA ALA A 6 31.42 59.44 9.54
C ALA A 6 29.97 58.97 9.80
N LYS A 7 28.99 59.90 9.73
CA LYS A 7 27.56 59.60 9.94
C LYS A 7 26.94 58.81 8.79
N MET A 8 27.48 58.95 7.58
CA MET A 8 27.05 58.20 6.40
C MET A 8 27.60 56.76 6.45
N MET A 9 28.86 56.57 6.85
CA MET A 9 29.46 55.24 6.99
C MET A 9 28.76 54.38 8.07
N THR A 10 28.31 54.98 9.18
CA THR A 10 27.56 54.25 10.21
C THR A 10 26.20 53.78 9.70
N LYS A 11 25.48 54.57 8.90
CA LYS A 11 24.22 54.18 8.29
C LYS A 11 24.39 52.99 7.30
N TYR A 12 25.45 52.98 6.50
CA TYR A 12 25.75 51.88 5.57
C TYR A 12 26.12 50.60 6.33
N ARG A 13 26.87 50.67 7.43
CA ARG A 13 27.20 49.49 8.26
C ARG A 13 25.96 48.89 8.92
N VAL A 14 25.04 49.70 9.42
CA VAL A 14 23.78 49.22 10.00
C VAL A 14 22.88 48.59 8.95
N CYS A 15 22.84 49.16 7.74
CA CYS A 15 22.04 48.58 6.64
C CYS A 15 22.62 47.23 6.17
N LEU A 16 23.97 47.11 6.09
CA LEU A 16 24.64 45.88 5.69
C LEU A 16 24.43 44.73 6.72
N THR A 17 24.48 45.07 8.03
CA THR A 17 24.22 44.08 9.08
C THR A 17 22.76 43.63 9.09
N PHE A 18 21.81 44.52 8.84
CA PHE A 18 20.40 44.18 8.74
C PHE A 18 20.11 43.26 7.54
N MET A 19 20.71 43.54 6.38
CA MET A 19 20.61 42.68 5.19
C MET A 19 21.22 41.30 5.43
N SER A 20 22.33 41.20 6.13
CA SER A 20 22.97 39.94 6.48
C SER A 20 22.14 39.09 7.45
N ILE A 21 21.51 39.72 8.44
CA ILE A 21 20.60 39.04 9.38
C ILE A 21 19.33 38.55 8.64
N LEU A 22 18.77 39.34 7.72
CA LEU A 22 17.60 38.97 6.93
C LEU A 22 17.89 37.77 6.01
N LEU A 23 19.10 37.75 5.43
CA LEU A 23 19.55 36.62 4.57
C LEU A 23 19.75 35.35 5.39
N LEU A 24 20.29 35.45 6.60
CA LEU A 24 20.45 34.33 7.54
C LEU A 24 19.09 33.78 8.01
N LEU A 25 18.12 34.65 8.32
CA LEU A 25 16.76 34.26 8.68
C LEU A 25 16.06 33.57 7.48
N PHE A 26 16.26 34.06 6.26
CA PHE A 26 15.71 33.47 5.07
C PHE A 26 16.28 32.05 4.81
N HIS A 27 17.59 31.86 5.00
CA HIS A 27 18.23 30.55 4.93
C HIS A 27 17.72 29.60 6.03
N PHE A 28 17.51 30.13 7.24
CA PHE A 28 17.01 29.33 8.37
C PHE A 28 15.57 28.85 8.11
N VAL A 29 14.69 29.71 7.58
CA VAL A 29 13.32 29.37 7.20
C VAL A 29 13.32 28.32 6.07
N PHE A 30 14.24 28.44 5.10
CA PHE A 30 14.36 27.46 3.99
C PHE A 30 14.85 26.09 4.48
N LEU A 31 15.79 26.06 5.43
CA LEU A 31 16.29 24.79 5.99
C LEU A 31 15.26 24.10 6.89
N PHE A 32 14.39 24.86 7.57
CA PHE A 32 13.30 24.30 8.36
C PHE A 32 12.04 23.97 7.54
N SER A 33 11.85 24.62 6.38
CA SER A 33 10.72 24.33 5.49
C SER A 33 10.93 23.06 4.68
N CYS A 34 12.13 22.46 4.66
CA CYS A 34 12.40 21.16 4.04
C CYS A 34 12.10 19.99 5.00
N GLY A 35 11.30 20.23 6.03
CA GLY A 35 10.91 19.28 7.06
C GLY A 35 9.56 18.63 6.79
N LYS A 36 9.57 17.34 6.50
CA LYS A 36 8.43 16.41 6.41
C LYS A 36 7.54 16.62 5.17
N LEU A 37 7.90 15.97 4.08
CA LEU A 37 6.90 15.54 3.10
C LEU A 37 5.74 14.90 3.88
N PRO A 38 4.49 15.31 3.62
CA PRO A 38 3.35 14.81 4.37
C PRO A 38 3.27 13.28 4.19
N GLU A 39 3.19 12.57 5.31
CA GLU A 39 3.06 11.11 5.41
C GLU A 39 1.95 10.54 4.49
N LYS A 40 0.95 11.38 4.14
CA LYS A 40 -0.13 11.08 3.20
C LYS A 40 0.34 10.82 1.76
N THR A 41 1.42 11.42 1.28
CA THR A 41 1.93 11.21 -0.09
C THR A 41 2.61 9.86 -0.24
N PHE A 42 3.30 9.38 0.79
CA PHE A 42 3.88 8.04 0.80
C PHE A 42 2.79 6.95 0.83
N ALA A 43 1.79 7.09 1.70
CA ALA A 43 0.69 6.14 1.80
C ALA A 43 -0.13 6.04 0.50
N PHE A 44 -0.31 7.13 -0.24
CA PHE A 44 -0.99 7.13 -1.54
C PHE A 44 -0.17 6.40 -2.61
N SER A 45 1.14 6.62 -2.65
CA SER A 45 2.06 5.93 -3.56
C SER A 45 2.09 4.42 -3.30
N ASP A 46 2.13 4.01 -2.02
CA ASP A 46 2.15 2.60 -1.63
C ASP A 46 0.85 1.90 -2.01
N ASN A 47 -0.32 2.53 -1.82
CA ASN A 47 -1.60 1.96 -2.20
C ASN A 47 -1.72 1.74 -3.72
N LEU A 48 -1.28 2.71 -4.54
CA LEU A 48 -1.26 2.55 -5.99
C LEU A 48 -0.32 1.41 -6.43
N ARG A 49 0.82 1.27 -5.77
CA ARG A 49 1.76 0.19 -6.02
C ARG A 49 1.17 -1.17 -5.66
N ILE A 50 0.52 -1.28 -4.50
CA ILE A 50 -0.17 -2.49 -4.06
C ILE A 50 -1.26 -2.88 -5.06
N ASP A 51 -2.10 -1.95 -5.51
CA ASP A 51 -3.15 -2.21 -6.49
C ASP A 51 -2.57 -2.66 -7.84
N SER A 52 -1.49 -2.04 -8.29
CA SER A 52 -0.79 -2.45 -9.50
C SER A 52 -0.20 -3.86 -9.39
N LEU A 53 0.42 -4.20 -8.27
CA LEU A 53 0.99 -5.53 -8.01
C LEU A 53 -0.12 -6.60 -7.93
N GLU A 54 -1.25 -6.29 -7.28
CA GLU A 54 -2.43 -7.17 -7.25
C GLU A 54 -2.92 -7.48 -8.68
N HIS A 55 -3.07 -6.44 -9.51
CA HIS A 55 -3.50 -6.59 -10.90
C HIS A 55 -2.52 -7.42 -11.74
N MET A 56 -1.22 -7.11 -11.65
CA MET A 56 -0.18 -7.87 -12.34
C MET A 56 -0.15 -9.34 -11.92
N ALA A 57 -0.38 -9.62 -10.62
CA ALA A 57 -0.47 -10.97 -10.13
C ALA A 57 -1.66 -11.71 -10.73
N MET A 58 -2.84 -11.09 -10.74
CA MET A 58 -4.05 -11.68 -11.32
C MET A 58 -3.89 -11.98 -12.82
N ASP A 59 -3.31 -11.07 -13.60
CA ASP A 59 -3.07 -11.26 -15.03
C ASP A 59 -2.07 -12.39 -15.32
N SER A 60 -1.21 -12.69 -14.34
CA SER A 60 -0.13 -13.67 -14.51
C SER A 60 -0.44 -15.04 -13.92
N ILE A 61 -1.59 -15.26 -13.29
CA ILE A 61 -1.96 -16.50 -12.57
C ILE A 61 -1.67 -17.77 -13.40
N TYR A 62 -2.07 -17.78 -14.65
CA TYR A 62 -1.95 -18.96 -15.53
C TYR A 62 -0.69 -18.91 -16.41
N ARG A 63 -0.15 -17.72 -16.68
CA ARG A 63 0.97 -17.54 -17.60
C ARG A 63 2.33 -17.66 -16.92
N ASN A 64 2.43 -17.08 -15.73
CA ASN A 64 3.66 -17.06 -14.94
C ASN A 64 3.34 -17.07 -13.45
N PRO A 65 3.01 -18.23 -12.86
CA PRO A 65 2.65 -18.36 -11.45
C PRO A 65 3.74 -17.85 -10.49
N ARG A 66 5.02 -18.05 -10.82
CA ARG A 66 6.13 -17.57 -9.99
C ARG A 66 6.13 -16.05 -9.90
N TYR A 67 5.90 -15.38 -11.01
CA TYR A 67 5.79 -13.92 -11.04
C TYR A 67 4.55 -13.44 -10.26
N ALA A 68 3.41 -14.11 -10.43
CA ALA A 68 2.19 -13.81 -9.68
C ALA A 68 2.40 -13.91 -8.16
N HIS A 69 3.07 -14.97 -7.68
CA HIS A 69 3.44 -15.11 -6.27
C HIS A 69 4.37 -13.98 -5.81
N SER A 70 5.44 -13.70 -6.56
CA SER A 70 6.41 -12.64 -6.22
C SER A 70 5.75 -11.26 -6.12
N ALA A 71 4.86 -10.92 -7.06
CA ALA A 71 4.14 -9.65 -7.05
C ALA A 71 3.22 -9.54 -5.81
N LEU A 72 2.52 -10.62 -5.44
CA LEU A 72 1.69 -10.62 -4.22
C LEU A 72 2.51 -10.59 -2.95
N ASP A 73 3.65 -11.24 -2.88
CA ASP A 73 4.53 -11.20 -1.71
C ASP A 73 5.07 -9.77 -1.49
N GLU A 74 5.39 -9.06 -2.57
CA GLU A 74 5.74 -7.65 -2.51
C GLU A 74 4.55 -6.80 -2.05
N ALA A 75 3.36 -6.98 -2.62
CA ALA A 75 2.14 -6.25 -2.22
C ALA A 75 1.81 -6.47 -0.74
N LEU A 76 1.90 -7.71 -0.25
CA LEU A 76 1.68 -8.07 1.15
C LEU A 76 2.70 -7.38 2.08
N SER A 77 3.97 -7.28 1.66
CA SER A 77 5.02 -6.61 2.45
C SER A 77 4.81 -5.10 2.60
N LEU A 78 4.15 -4.47 1.62
CA LEU A 78 3.83 -3.04 1.62
C LEU A 78 2.54 -2.71 2.37
N THR A 79 1.66 -3.70 2.55
CA THR A 79 0.32 -3.51 3.09
C THR A 79 0.35 -3.38 4.61
N LYS A 80 -0.26 -2.29 5.13
CA LYS A 80 -0.45 -2.02 6.56
C LYS A 80 -1.92 -2.15 6.99
N ASP A 81 -2.84 -2.14 6.03
CA ASP A 81 -4.29 -2.28 6.23
C ASP A 81 -4.67 -3.75 6.30
N SER A 82 -5.35 -4.15 7.37
CA SER A 82 -5.74 -5.55 7.58
C SER A 82 -6.74 -6.04 6.55
N ASP A 83 -7.74 -5.26 6.16
CA ASP A 83 -8.73 -5.65 5.15
C ASP A 83 -8.03 -5.90 3.80
N LYS A 84 -7.13 -5.00 3.41
CA LYS A 84 -6.35 -5.12 2.19
C LYS A 84 -5.41 -6.33 2.24
N TYR A 85 -4.77 -6.58 3.38
CA TYR A 85 -3.90 -7.74 3.60
C TYR A 85 -4.67 -9.05 3.35
N TYR A 86 -5.83 -9.23 3.98
CA TYR A 86 -6.61 -10.45 3.81
C TYR A 86 -7.22 -10.57 2.41
N LYS A 87 -7.53 -9.45 1.73
CA LYS A 87 -7.90 -9.44 0.32
C LYS A 87 -6.76 -9.98 -0.56
N LEU A 88 -5.53 -9.55 -0.33
CA LEU A 88 -4.36 -10.05 -1.06
C LEU A 88 -4.08 -11.53 -0.77
N LEU A 89 -4.30 -11.99 0.47
CA LEU A 89 -4.24 -13.41 0.80
C LEU A 89 -5.30 -14.23 0.03
N ALA A 90 -6.49 -13.68 -0.18
CA ALA A 90 -7.52 -14.36 -0.98
C ALA A 90 -7.07 -14.49 -2.44
N VAL A 91 -6.46 -13.45 -3.03
CA VAL A 91 -5.85 -13.53 -4.37
C VAL A 91 -4.71 -14.57 -4.39
N LYS A 92 -3.85 -14.60 -3.38
CA LYS A 92 -2.78 -15.60 -3.25
C LYS A 92 -3.32 -17.03 -3.19
N SER A 93 -4.42 -17.22 -2.48
CA SER A 93 -5.13 -18.49 -2.44
C SER A 93 -5.64 -18.92 -3.82
N GLN A 94 -6.22 -17.99 -4.59
CA GLN A 94 -6.66 -18.28 -5.98
C GLN A 94 -5.49 -18.76 -6.85
N ILE A 95 -4.30 -18.17 -6.70
CA ILE A 95 -3.10 -18.62 -7.43
C ILE A 95 -2.74 -20.05 -7.03
N TYR A 96 -2.80 -20.41 -5.76
CA TYR A 96 -2.56 -21.78 -5.32
C TYR A 96 -3.57 -22.76 -5.91
N PHE A 97 -4.87 -22.44 -5.90
CA PHE A 97 -5.90 -23.28 -6.52
C PHE A 97 -5.71 -23.42 -8.03
N ALA A 98 -5.43 -22.31 -8.74
CA ALA A 98 -5.17 -22.32 -10.16
C ALA A 98 -3.96 -23.18 -10.57
N ASN A 99 -2.98 -23.32 -9.66
CA ASN A 99 -1.78 -24.11 -9.87
C ASN A 99 -1.82 -25.49 -9.20
N SER A 100 -2.99 -25.94 -8.78
CA SER A 100 -3.22 -27.26 -8.16
C SER A 100 -2.48 -27.46 -6.82
N VAL A 101 -2.09 -26.39 -6.12
CA VAL A 101 -1.47 -26.42 -4.79
C VAL A 101 -2.55 -26.24 -3.72
N TYR A 102 -3.48 -27.16 -3.67
CA TYR A 102 -4.73 -27.03 -2.91
C TYR A 102 -4.53 -26.90 -1.41
N ASP A 103 -3.58 -27.66 -0.82
CA ASP A 103 -3.32 -27.61 0.63
C ASP A 103 -2.94 -26.19 1.09
N SER A 104 -2.03 -25.54 0.35
CA SER A 104 -1.65 -24.15 0.63
C SER A 104 -2.83 -23.17 0.43
N GLY A 105 -3.65 -23.39 -0.59
CA GLY A 105 -4.86 -22.62 -0.83
C GLY A 105 -5.83 -22.73 0.36
N PHE A 106 -6.12 -23.93 0.84
CA PHE A 106 -7.01 -24.16 1.98
C PHE A 106 -6.47 -23.61 3.31
N VAL A 107 -5.16 -23.64 3.53
CA VAL A 107 -4.53 -23.00 4.71
C VAL A 107 -4.80 -21.50 4.71
N LEU A 108 -4.63 -20.84 3.57
CA LEU A 108 -4.95 -19.41 3.46
C LEU A 108 -6.44 -19.15 3.64
N HIS A 109 -7.32 -19.96 3.08
CA HIS A 109 -8.78 -19.85 3.27
C HIS A 109 -9.15 -19.87 4.74
N ARG A 110 -8.63 -20.83 5.50
CA ARG A 110 -8.90 -20.92 6.94
C ARG A 110 -8.46 -19.66 7.66
N SER A 111 -7.26 -19.15 7.40
CA SER A 111 -6.76 -17.91 7.99
C SER A 111 -7.65 -16.71 7.69
N ILE A 112 -8.20 -16.63 6.47
CA ILE A 112 -9.09 -15.54 6.07
C ILE A 112 -10.45 -15.66 6.75
N ILE A 113 -11.01 -16.87 6.86
CA ILE A 113 -12.28 -17.12 7.58
C ILE A 113 -12.11 -16.73 9.05
N ASP A 114 -11.03 -17.17 9.69
CA ASP A 114 -10.71 -16.82 11.09
C ASP A 114 -10.58 -15.30 11.29
N TYR A 115 -10.14 -14.57 10.29
CA TYR A 115 -10.17 -13.10 10.32
C TYR A 115 -11.60 -12.56 10.21
N CYS A 116 -12.37 -13.03 9.23
CA CYS A 116 -13.75 -12.57 9.00
C CYS A 116 -14.66 -12.81 10.22
N ASP A 117 -14.44 -13.89 10.98
CA ASP A 117 -15.19 -14.22 12.19
C ASP A 117 -14.89 -13.28 13.36
N ARG A 118 -13.74 -12.60 13.34
CA ARG A 118 -13.28 -11.69 14.41
C ARG A 118 -13.61 -10.23 14.16
N VAL A 119 -14.00 -9.86 12.94
CA VAL A 119 -14.26 -8.46 12.57
C VAL A 119 -15.76 -8.23 12.33
N PRO A 120 -16.26 -7.00 12.52
CA PRO A 120 -17.64 -6.68 12.23
C PRO A 120 -17.97 -6.92 10.76
N MET A 121 -19.15 -7.51 10.51
CA MET A 121 -19.61 -7.74 9.15
C MET A 121 -19.79 -6.41 8.41
N SER A 122 -19.19 -6.32 7.23
CA SER A 122 -19.21 -5.14 6.36
C SER A 122 -19.30 -5.56 4.90
N PRO A 123 -19.62 -4.65 3.97
CA PRO A 123 -19.61 -4.98 2.53
C PRO A 123 -18.27 -5.54 2.05
N LYS A 124 -17.15 -5.09 2.61
CA LYS A 124 -15.81 -5.61 2.31
C LYS A 124 -15.65 -7.05 2.78
N ILE A 125 -16.09 -7.38 3.99
CA ILE A 125 -16.03 -8.75 4.54
C ILE A 125 -16.96 -9.69 3.76
N HIS A 126 -18.16 -9.24 3.39
CA HIS A 126 -19.03 -10.00 2.49
C HIS A 126 -18.36 -10.29 1.14
N GLY A 127 -17.72 -9.28 0.53
CA GLY A 127 -16.98 -9.45 -0.73
C GLY A 127 -15.82 -10.45 -0.58
N LEU A 128 -15.11 -10.41 0.53
CA LEU A 128 -14.01 -11.33 0.82
C LEU A 128 -14.51 -12.77 0.95
N LEU A 129 -15.56 -13.00 1.74
CA LEU A 129 -16.19 -14.32 1.88
C LEU A 129 -16.77 -14.83 0.56
N GLY A 130 -17.38 -13.96 -0.26
CA GLY A 130 -17.83 -14.28 -1.60
C GLY A 130 -16.70 -14.75 -2.50
N THR A 131 -15.55 -14.08 -2.45
CA THR A 131 -14.34 -14.49 -3.19
C THR A 131 -13.87 -15.88 -2.78
N LEU A 132 -13.84 -16.18 -1.47
CA LEU A 132 -13.45 -17.49 -0.97
C LEU A 132 -14.41 -18.59 -1.43
N LYS A 133 -15.71 -18.37 -1.29
CA LYS A 133 -16.75 -19.31 -1.73
C LYS A 133 -16.64 -19.59 -3.22
N ASN A 134 -16.51 -18.55 -4.05
CA ASN A 134 -16.33 -18.68 -5.48
C ASN A 134 -15.09 -19.51 -5.83
N THR A 135 -13.96 -19.29 -5.15
CA THR A 135 -12.73 -20.05 -5.37
C THR A 135 -12.92 -21.55 -5.07
N VAL A 136 -13.58 -21.87 -3.95
CA VAL A 136 -13.86 -23.27 -3.56
C VAL A 136 -14.92 -23.89 -4.48
N GLY A 137 -15.94 -23.13 -4.88
CA GLY A 137 -16.94 -23.59 -5.86
C GLY A 137 -16.29 -23.97 -7.19
N ASN A 138 -15.39 -23.13 -7.71
CA ASN A 138 -14.63 -23.42 -8.93
C ASN A 138 -13.76 -24.69 -8.77
N TYR A 139 -13.13 -24.87 -7.59
CA TYR A 139 -12.36 -26.08 -7.29
C TYR A 139 -13.23 -27.35 -7.33
N TYR A 140 -14.41 -27.31 -6.71
CA TYR A 140 -15.35 -28.45 -6.78
C TYR A 140 -15.90 -28.69 -8.19
N SER A 141 -16.16 -27.64 -8.95
CA SER A 141 -16.55 -27.75 -10.35
C SER A 141 -15.47 -28.44 -11.20
N PHE A 142 -14.20 -28.09 -10.95
CA PHE A 142 -13.09 -28.74 -11.63
C PHE A 142 -12.93 -30.22 -11.26
N LEU A 143 -13.39 -30.65 -10.09
CA LEU A 143 -13.41 -32.05 -9.65
C LEU A 143 -14.69 -32.79 -10.03
N ASP A 144 -15.53 -32.24 -10.90
CA ASP A 144 -16.85 -32.76 -11.28
C ASP A 144 -17.81 -33.00 -10.10
N LYS A 145 -17.57 -32.31 -8.97
CA LYS A 145 -18.41 -32.34 -7.76
C LYS A 145 -19.48 -31.25 -7.82
N THR A 146 -20.38 -31.35 -8.78
CA THR A 146 -21.38 -30.31 -9.09
C THR A 146 -22.22 -29.90 -7.86
N ASP A 147 -22.72 -30.86 -7.09
CA ASP A 147 -23.53 -30.58 -5.90
C ASP A 147 -22.73 -29.76 -4.84
N SER A 148 -21.47 -30.14 -4.62
CA SER A 148 -20.58 -29.39 -3.70
C SER A 148 -20.26 -27.99 -4.22
N ALA A 149 -20.10 -27.83 -5.53
CA ALA A 149 -19.88 -26.54 -6.16
C ALA A 149 -21.09 -25.62 -5.98
N LEU A 150 -22.31 -26.12 -6.22
CA LEU A 150 -23.57 -25.36 -6.06
C LEU A 150 -23.80 -24.88 -4.62
N LEU A 151 -23.35 -25.65 -3.62
CA LEU A 151 -23.44 -25.22 -2.22
C LEU A 151 -22.49 -24.05 -1.86
N CYS A 152 -21.48 -23.80 -2.70
CA CYS A 152 -20.53 -22.71 -2.49
C CYS A 152 -20.98 -21.38 -3.14
N TYR A 153 -21.81 -21.43 -4.18
CA TYR A 153 -22.30 -20.25 -4.87
C TYR A 153 -23.59 -19.71 -4.22
#